data_cd31683bea8b962fff16400f2c301fe8
#
_entry.id   cd31683bea8b962fff16400f2c301fe8
#
_cell.length_a   1.000
_cell.length_b   1.000
_cell.length_c   1.000
_cell.angle_alpha   90.00
_cell.angle_beta   90.00
_cell.angle_gamma   90.00
#
_symmetry.space_group_name_H-M   'P 1'
#
loop_
_entity.id
_entity.type
_entity.pdbx_description
1 polymer ?
#
loop_
_entity_poly.entity_id
_entity_poly.type
_entity_poly.pdbx_seq_one_letter_code
_entity_poly.pdbx_strand_id
1 'polypeptide(L)'
;MKFNFFSKEHLGRWFSIFNKVILFFLTNLFSLLDVISCEQLSSAQSVFGVVNKSVTFLTASSTPIKDILWKKGKDKVVEKEENLDESVYPPFRERILLNIVTGDLTIFNLSSSDEDEYEFESTSIKDSIKFSLTVFGEYSINWFV
;
A
#
# COMPACT_ATOMS: atom_id res chain seq x y z
N MET A 1 -26.95 14.24 64.69
CA MET A 1 -25.89 13.66 63.79
C MET A 1 -25.39 14.76 62.86
N LYS A 2 -24.19 15.31 63.09
CA LYS A 2 -23.65 16.38 62.23
C LYS A 2 -22.83 15.74 61.11
N PHE A 3 -23.31 15.86 59.89
CA PHE A 3 -22.52 15.51 58.72
C PHE A 3 -21.42 16.56 58.55
N ASN A 4 -20.14 16.14 58.72
CA ASN A 4 -19.01 16.98 58.43
C ASN A 4 -18.92 17.22 56.94
N PHE A 5 -19.21 18.43 56.52
CA PHE A 5 -18.95 18.93 55.17
C PHE A 5 -17.45 18.89 54.89
N PHE A 6 -17.07 18.18 53.83
CA PHE A 6 -15.69 18.22 53.29
C PHE A 6 -15.27 19.69 53.12
N SER A 7 -14.14 20.08 53.70
CA SER A 7 -13.67 21.46 53.59
C SER A 7 -13.39 21.81 52.13
N LYS A 8 -13.64 23.07 51.74
CA LYS A 8 -13.41 23.57 50.38
C LYS A 8 -11.99 23.32 49.87
N GLU A 9 -11.02 23.23 50.77
CA GLU A 9 -9.62 22.93 50.43
C GLU A 9 -9.41 21.50 49.91
N HIS A 10 -10.13 20.52 50.46
CA HIS A 10 -10.07 19.15 49.96
C HIS A 10 -10.69 19.02 48.56
N LEU A 11 -11.78 19.69 48.29
CA LEU A 11 -12.38 19.72 46.94
C LEU A 11 -11.43 20.31 45.89
N GLY A 12 -10.75 21.41 46.19
CA GLY A 12 -9.80 22.06 45.28
C GLY A 12 -8.62 21.16 44.92
N ARG A 13 -8.07 20.42 45.91
CA ARG A 13 -6.98 19.46 45.71
C ARG A 13 -7.43 18.26 44.86
N TRP A 14 -8.63 17.72 45.10
CA TRP A 14 -9.21 16.66 44.30
C TRP A 14 -9.45 17.09 42.87
N PHE A 15 -9.99 18.28 42.62
CA PHE A 15 -10.21 18.84 41.29
C PHE A 15 -8.89 19.03 40.51
N SER A 16 -7.84 19.48 41.20
CA SER A 16 -6.50 19.64 40.61
C SER A 16 -5.88 18.29 40.21
N ILE A 17 -6.01 17.28 41.06
CA ILE A 17 -5.51 15.92 40.77
C ILE A 17 -6.31 15.29 39.62
N PHE A 18 -7.63 15.44 39.65
CA PHE A 18 -8.52 14.91 38.59
C PHE A 18 -8.21 15.51 37.22
N ASN A 19 -8.00 16.84 37.15
CA ASN A 19 -7.60 17.49 35.91
C ASN A 19 -6.22 17.04 35.41
N LYS A 20 -5.26 16.80 36.30
CA LYS A 20 -3.93 16.29 35.90
C LYS A 20 -4.01 14.85 35.36
N VAL A 21 -4.85 14.02 35.98
CA VAL A 21 -5.07 12.64 35.54
C VAL A 21 -5.77 12.61 34.17
N ILE A 22 -6.82 13.43 34.01
CA ILE A 22 -7.50 13.54 32.70
C ILE A 22 -6.55 14.04 31.62
N LEU A 23 -5.75 15.07 31.92
CA LEU A 23 -4.78 15.61 30.97
C LEU A 23 -3.73 14.57 30.59
N PHE A 24 -3.26 13.77 31.56
CA PHE A 24 -2.33 12.67 31.31
C PHE A 24 -2.95 11.58 30.42
N PHE A 25 -4.21 11.21 30.63
CA PHE A 25 -4.91 10.25 29.77
C PHE A 25 -5.16 10.80 28.37
N LEU A 26 -5.53 12.08 28.25
CA LEU A 26 -5.74 12.72 26.96
C LEU A 26 -4.45 12.83 26.16
N THR A 27 -3.32 13.18 26.78
CA THR A 27 -2.03 13.26 26.08
C THR A 27 -1.54 11.89 25.65
N ASN A 28 -1.74 10.83 26.46
CA ASN A 28 -1.38 9.48 26.07
C ASN A 28 -2.32 8.91 25.00
N LEU A 29 -3.61 9.24 25.05
CA LEU A 29 -4.58 8.86 24.00
C LEU A 29 -4.23 9.53 22.66
N PHE A 30 -3.80 10.81 22.69
CA PHE A 30 -3.38 11.53 21.49
C PHE A 30 -2.11 10.91 20.88
N SER A 31 -1.14 10.53 21.74
CA SER A 31 0.07 9.81 21.30
C SER A 31 -0.23 8.43 20.69
N LEU A 32 -1.22 7.72 21.23
CA LEU A 32 -1.68 6.45 20.67
C LEU A 32 -2.38 6.63 19.32
N LEU A 33 -3.15 7.72 19.13
CA LEU A 33 -3.78 8.06 17.87
C LEU A 33 -2.75 8.44 16.80
N ASP A 34 -1.68 9.13 17.15
CA ASP A 34 -0.57 9.44 16.24
C ASP A 34 0.18 8.18 15.79
N VAL A 35 0.35 7.20 16.69
CA VAL A 35 0.97 5.90 16.34
C VAL A 35 0.07 5.08 15.41
N ILE A 36 -1.24 5.11 15.61
CA ILE A 36 -2.20 4.42 14.73
C ILE A 36 -2.30 5.12 13.36
N SER A 37 -2.09 6.43 13.29
CA SER A 37 -2.11 7.21 12.04
C SER A 37 -0.84 7.06 11.20
N CYS A 38 0.25 6.51 11.75
CA CYS A 38 1.53 6.37 11.04
C CYS A 38 1.73 5.00 10.38
N GLU A 39 0.86 4.02 10.62
CA GLU A 39 0.84 2.78 9.86
C GLU A 39 -0.22 2.84 8.75
N GLN A 40 -0.03 3.74 7.80
CA GLN A 40 -0.48 3.48 6.45
C GLN A 40 0.51 2.44 5.89
N LEU A 41 0.35 1.20 6.35
CA LEU A 41 0.94 0.02 5.76
C LEU A 41 0.47 0.03 4.30
N SER A 42 1.36 0.39 3.40
CA SER A 42 1.17 0.18 1.96
C SER A 42 1.09 -1.33 1.77
N SER A 43 -0.08 -1.91 2.03
CA SER A 43 -0.32 -3.32 1.82
C SER A 43 -0.29 -3.56 0.33
N ALA A 44 0.66 -4.35 -0.15
CA ALA A 44 0.69 -4.79 -1.53
C ALA A 44 -0.64 -5.47 -1.89
N GLN A 45 -1.20 -5.13 -3.04
CA GLN A 45 -2.41 -5.77 -3.56
C GLN A 45 -2.05 -7.19 -4.02
N SER A 46 -2.74 -8.20 -3.50
CA SER A 46 -2.52 -9.58 -3.93
C SER A 46 -3.09 -9.78 -5.33
N VAL A 47 -2.26 -10.28 -6.23
CA VAL A 47 -2.61 -10.60 -7.62
C VAL A 47 -2.26 -12.06 -7.88
N PHE A 48 -3.14 -12.79 -8.54
CA PHE A 48 -2.98 -14.20 -8.82
C PHE A 48 -2.91 -14.45 -10.32
N GLY A 49 -1.90 -15.20 -10.74
CA GLY A 49 -1.72 -15.60 -12.12
C GLY A 49 -1.59 -17.11 -12.26
N VAL A 50 -1.65 -17.59 -13.49
CA VAL A 50 -1.49 -18.99 -13.84
C VAL A 50 -0.40 -19.10 -14.89
N VAL A 51 0.46 -20.09 -14.79
CA VAL A 51 1.51 -20.37 -15.77
C VAL A 51 0.90 -20.42 -17.19
N ASN A 52 1.62 -19.86 -18.17
CA ASN A 52 1.22 -19.72 -19.58
C ASN A 52 -0.02 -18.84 -19.83
N LYS A 53 -0.57 -18.18 -18.80
CA LYS A 53 -1.66 -17.18 -18.95
C LYS A 53 -1.09 -15.78 -18.83
N SER A 54 -1.97 -14.79 -18.87
CA SER A 54 -1.64 -13.38 -18.65
C SER A 54 -2.22 -12.89 -17.33
N VAL A 55 -1.57 -11.86 -16.78
CA VAL A 55 -2.05 -11.11 -15.62
C VAL A 55 -1.97 -9.62 -15.92
N THR A 56 -2.91 -8.84 -15.38
CA THR A 56 -2.89 -7.38 -15.47
C THR A 56 -2.89 -6.77 -14.07
N PHE A 57 -1.93 -5.89 -13.83
CA PHE A 57 -1.87 -5.04 -12.65
C PHE A 57 -2.63 -3.75 -12.95
N LEU A 58 -3.69 -3.48 -12.19
CA LEU A 58 -4.54 -2.32 -12.37
C LEU A 58 -4.16 -1.23 -11.37
N THR A 59 -3.62 -0.13 -11.86
CA THR A 59 -3.19 0.99 -11.00
C THR A 59 -4.37 1.83 -10.50
N ALA A 60 -5.53 1.73 -11.15
CA ALA A 60 -6.74 2.50 -10.85
C ALA A 60 -6.48 4.04 -10.75
N SER A 61 -5.48 4.54 -11.47
CA SER A 61 -5.16 5.96 -11.46
C SER A 61 -6.28 6.77 -12.10
N SER A 62 -6.76 7.77 -11.38
CA SER A 62 -7.75 8.75 -11.88
C SER A 62 -7.09 10.01 -12.44
N THR A 63 -5.77 10.15 -12.33
CA THR A 63 -5.02 11.31 -12.79
C THR A 63 -4.24 10.96 -14.06
N PRO A 64 -4.09 11.91 -15.02
CA PRO A 64 -3.22 11.70 -16.18
C PRO A 64 -1.79 11.38 -15.73
N ILE A 65 -1.24 10.29 -16.23
CA ILE A 65 0.10 9.81 -15.90
C ILE A 65 1.08 10.42 -16.90
N LYS A 66 2.16 11.05 -16.42
CA LYS A 66 3.19 11.67 -17.24
C LYS A 66 4.37 10.75 -17.49
N ASP A 67 4.72 9.99 -16.49
CA ASP A 67 5.85 9.07 -16.49
C ASP A 67 5.45 7.78 -15.76
N ILE A 68 5.99 6.68 -16.20
CA ILE A 68 5.66 5.35 -15.70
C ILE A 68 6.97 4.62 -15.41
N LEU A 69 7.08 4.06 -14.22
CA LEU A 69 8.14 3.13 -13.87
C LEU A 69 7.53 1.92 -13.17
N TRP A 70 7.68 0.75 -13.79
CA TRP A 70 7.37 -0.52 -13.17
C TRP A 70 8.64 -1.24 -12.77
N LYS A 71 8.63 -1.79 -11.57
CA LYS A 71 9.73 -2.60 -11.01
C LYS A 71 9.21 -3.97 -10.61
N LYS A 72 10.09 -4.97 -10.64
CA LYS A 72 9.93 -6.27 -10.01
C LYS A 72 11.03 -6.42 -8.97
N GLY A 73 10.66 -6.40 -7.69
CA GLY A 73 11.64 -6.26 -6.62
C GLY A 73 12.50 -5.01 -6.81
N LYS A 74 13.78 -5.19 -7.13
CA LYS A 74 14.71 -4.07 -7.38
C LYS A 74 14.97 -3.79 -8.86
N ASP A 75 14.52 -4.67 -9.75
CA ASP A 75 14.82 -4.60 -11.17
C ASP A 75 13.73 -3.85 -11.93
N LYS A 76 14.13 -3.06 -12.92
CA LYS A 76 13.19 -2.38 -13.80
C LYS A 76 12.51 -3.40 -14.74
N VAL A 77 11.21 -3.25 -14.91
CA VAL A 77 10.39 -4.00 -15.88
C VAL A 77 10.19 -3.17 -17.14
N VAL A 78 9.65 -1.97 -16.98
CA VAL A 78 9.43 -1.01 -18.05
C VAL A 78 9.44 0.40 -17.49
N GLU A 79 9.96 1.34 -18.27
CA GLU A 79 9.87 2.77 -17.98
C GLU A 79 9.41 3.53 -19.22
N LYS A 80 8.65 4.59 -18.99
CA LYS A 80 8.15 5.51 -20.01
C LYS A 80 8.17 6.93 -19.46
N GLU A 81 8.91 7.80 -20.09
CA GLU A 81 8.91 9.23 -19.80
C GLU A 81 8.03 10.00 -20.81
N GLU A 82 7.59 11.21 -20.45
CA GLU A 82 6.58 11.98 -21.18
C GLU A 82 6.86 12.13 -22.68
N ASN A 83 8.11 12.25 -23.09
CA ASN A 83 8.50 12.50 -24.49
C ASN A 83 9.44 11.44 -25.08
N LEU A 84 9.60 10.30 -24.38
CA LEU A 84 10.47 9.22 -24.83
C LEU A 84 9.64 7.98 -25.17
N ASP A 85 10.20 7.09 -25.98
CA ASP A 85 9.63 5.77 -26.20
C ASP A 85 9.75 4.93 -24.93
N GLU A 86 8.89 3.91 -24.81
CA GLU A 86 8.97 2.97 -23.70
C GLU A 86 10.23 2.11 -23.76
N SER A 87 10.89 1.94 -22.64
CA SER A 87 12.05 1.09 -22.47
C SER A 87 11.67 -0.16 -21.67
N VAL A 88 11.65 -1.31 -22.34
CA VAL A 88 11.33 -2.60 -21.70
C VAL A 88 12.62 -3.36 -21.39
N TYR A 89 12.75 -3.83 -20.15
CA TYR A 89 13.93 -4.54 -19.66
C TYR A 89 13.75 -6.06 -19.71
N PRO A 90 14.86 -6.83 -19.92
CA PRO A 90 14.79 -8.28 -19.81
C PRO A 90 14.39 -8.71 -18.39
N PRO A 91 13.64 -9.81 -18.22
CA PRO A 91 13.17 -10.77 -19.23
C PRO A 91 11.79 -10.42 -19.83
N PHE A 92 11.32 -9.19 -19.71
CA PHE A 92 9.95 -8.80 -20.05
C PHE A 92 9.76 -8.34 -21.50
N ARG A 93 10.82 -8.27 -22.29
CA ARG A 93 10.73 -7.89 -23.72
C ARG A 93 9.75 -8.82 -24.44
N GLU A 94 8.87 -8.22 -25.25
CA GLU A 94 7.82 -8.92 -26.03
C GLU A 94 6.78 -9.67 -25.19
N ARG A 95 6.84 -9.54 -23.87
CA ARG A 95 5.92 -10.23 -22.95
C ARG A 95 5.02 -9.30 -22.16
N ILE A 96 5.05 -8.01 -22.43
CA ILE A 96 4.24 -7.03 -21.71
C ILE A 96 3.44 -6.14 -22.66
N LEU A 97 2.36 -5.61 -22.13
CA LEU A 97 1.61 -4.51 -22.68
C LEU A 97 1.43 -3.45 -21.62
N LEU A 98 1.90 -2.24 -21.88
CA LEU A 98 1.76 -1.08 -21.02
C LEU A 98 0.64 -0.19 -21.51
N ASN A 99 -0.34 0.10 -20.67
CA ASN A 99 -1.32 1.15 -20.94
C ASN A 99 -0.77 2.49 -20.47
N ILE A 100 -0.31 3.31 -21.39
CA ILE A 100 0.31 4.61 -21.09
C ILE A 100 -0.65 5.65 -20.51
N VAL A 101 -1.97 5.43 -20.62
CA VAL A 101 -2.99 6.35 -20.08
C VAL A 101 -3.26 6.06 -18.60
N THR A 102 -3.44 4.79 -18.26
CA THR A 102 -3.77 4.36 -16.91
C THR A 102 -2.54 3.90 -16.11
N GLY A 103 -1.44 3.55 -16.78
CA GLY A 103 -0.27 2.94 -16.17
C GLY A 103 -0.39 1.43 -15.94
N ASP A 104 -1.49 0.81 -16.33
CA ASP A 104 -1.70 -0.62 -16.12
C ASP A 104 -0.68 -1.45 -16.90
N LEU A 105 -0.17 -2.51 -16.27
CA LEU A 105 0.79 -3.43 -16.87
C LEU A 105 0.17 -4.82 -17.02
N THR A 106 0.19 -5.33 -18.24
CA THR A 106 -0.17 -6.74 -18.53
C THR A 106 1.10 -7.52 -18.82
N ILE A 107 1.28 -8.67 -18.16
CA ILE A 107 2.35 -9.62 -18.44
C ILE A 107 1.72 -10.86 -19.08
N PHE A 108 2.26 -11.28 -20.22
CA PHE A 108 1.85 -12.47 -20.96
C PHE A 108 2.78 -13.64 -20.68
N ASN A 109 2.27 -14.85 -20.91
CA ASN A 109 3.04 -16.09 -20.82
C ASN A 109 3.76 -16.21 -19.49
N LEU A 110 3.00 -16.14 -18.39
CA LEU A 110 3.53 -16.19 -17.03
C LEU A 110 4.30 -17.48 -16.77
N SER A 111 5.35 -17.35 -16.00
CA SER A 111 6.12 -18.44 -15.43
C SER A 111 6.23 -18.28 -13.92
N SER A 112 6.64 -19.33 -13.21
CA SER A 112 6.89 -19.24 -11.75
C SER A 112 7.99 -18.24 -11.40
N SER A 113 8.92 -17.94 -12.32
CA SER A 113 9.96 -16.93 -12.11
C SER A 113 9.42 -15.48 -12.16
N ASP A 114 8.18 -15.28 -12.62
CA ASP A 114 7.54 -13.97 -12.58
C ASP A 114 6.93 -13.63 -11.22
N GLU A 115 6.78 -14.62 -10.33
CA GLU A 115 6.32 -14.42 -8.95
C GLU A 115 7.26 -13.49 -8.20
N ASP A 116 6.75 -12.39 -7.69
CA ASP A 116 7.49 -11.40 -6.88
C ASP A 116 6.58 -10.25 -6.45
N GLU A 117 7.16 -9.24 -5.78
CA GLU A 117 6.55 -7.94 -5.58
C GLU A 117 6.79 -7.04 -6.80
N TYR A 118 5.72 -6.45 -7.29
CA TYR A 118 5.75 -5.43 -8.34
C TYR A 118 5.40 -4.08 -7.77
N GLU A 119 6.09 -3.04 -8.24
CA GLU A 119 5.89 -1.67 -7.79
C GLU A 119 5.71 -0.73 -8.97
N PHE A 120 4.63 0.04 -8.94
CA PHE A 120 4.33 1.11 -9.87
C PHE A 120 4.68 2.46 -9.24
N GLU A 121 5.48 3.24 -9.93
CA GLU A 121 5.87 4.59 -9.55
C GLU A 121 5.57 5.57 -10.69
N SER A 122 5.14 6.78 -10.34
CA SER A 122 4.96 7.90 -11.25
C SER A 122 5.07 9.21 -10.49
N THR A 123 5.63 10.24 -11.10
CA THR A 123 5.67 11.60 -10.51
C THR A 123 4.27 12.23 -10.43
N SER A 124 3.30 11.67 -11.16
CA SER A 124 1.90 12.12 -11.14
C SER A 124 1.13 11.65 -9.90
N ILE A 125 1.66 10.67 -9.16
CA ILE A 125 1.07 10.12 -7.93
C ILE A 125 2.03 10.30 -6.76
N LYS A 126 1.46 10.47 -5.55
CA LYS A 126 2.28 10.74 -4.36
C LYS A 126 3.00 9.49 -3.84
N ASP A 127 2.29 8.37 -3.82
CA ASP A 127 2.74 7.12 -3.21
C ASP A 127 2.79 6.01 -4.27
N SER A 128 3.81 5.16 -4.21
CA SER A 128 3.90 4.01 -5.11
C SER A 128 2.78 3.00 -4.84
N ILE A 129 2.38 2.26 -5.87
CA ILE A 129 1.38 1.19 -5.76
C ILE A 129 2.11 -0.14 -5.83
N LYS A 130 1.88 -0.99 -4.83
CA LYS A 130 2.55 -2.29 -4.72
C LYS A 130 1.59 -3.45 -4.96
N PHE A 131 2.10 -4.46 -5.62
CA PHE A 131 1.39 -5.69 -5.95
C PHE A 131 2.26 -6.88 -5.56
N SER A 132 1.65 -7.92 -5.00
CA SER A 132 2.29 -9.21 -4.74
C SER A 132 1.71 -10.23 -5.70
N LEU A 133 2.50 -10.66 -6.68
CA LEU A 133 2.09 -11.67 -7.66
C LEU A 133 2.43 -13.07 -7.16
N THR A 134 1.40 -13.93 -7.11
CA THR A 134 1.55 -15.36 -6.91
C THR A 134 1.16 -16.09 -8.19
N VAL A 135 2.01 -17.02 -8.66
CA VAL A 135 1.81 -17.73 -9.92
C VAL A 135 1.55 -19.23 -9.66
N PHE A 136 0.34 -19.68 -9.99
CA PHE A 136 -0.05 -21.07 -9.85
C PHE A 136 0.28 -21.90 -11.09
N GLY A 137 0.71 -23.14 -10.89
CA GLY A 137 0.82 -24.12 -11.96
C GLY A 137 -0.57 -24.51 -12.52
N GLU A 138 -0.64 -24.89 -13.79
CA GLU A 138 -1.88 -25.24 -14.48
C GLU A 138 -2.68 -26.38 -13.78
N TYR A 139 -2.01 -27.24 -13.05
CA TYR A 139 -2.63 -28.37 -12.33
C TYR A 139 -3.17 -27.99 -10.94
N SER A 140 -2.80 -26.84 -10.40
CA SER A 140 -3.22 -26.41 -9.06
C SER A 140 -4.69 -25.96 -9.00
N ILE A 141 -5.30 -25.71 -10.16
CA ILE A 141 -6.67 -25.18 -10.26
C ILE A 141 -7.72 -26.29 -10.18
N ASN A 142 -7.36 -27.53 -10.50
CA ASN A 142 -8.30 -28.66 -10.58
C ASN A 142 -8.81 -29.16 -9.20
N TRP A 143 -8.33 -28.61 -8.09
CA TRP A 143 -8.74 -29.01 -6.74
C TRP A 143 -9.81 -28.10 -6.11
N PHE A 144 -10.22 -27.03 -6.81
CA PHE A 144 -11.21 -26.05 -6.31
C PHE A 144 -12.55 -26.06 -7.06
N VAL A 145 -12.81 -27.09 -7.88
CA VAL A 145 -14.08 -27.27 -8.58
C VAL A 145 -14.85 -28.44 -8.01
#